data_f983227960e92f7f17ad8d2a69a34502
#
_entry.id   f983227960e92f7f17ad8d2a69a34502
#
_cell.length_a   1.000
_cell.length_b   1.000
_cell.length_c   1.000
_cell.angle_alpha   90.00
_cell.angle_beta   90.00
_cell.angle_gamma   90.00
#
_symmetry.space_group_name_H-M   'P 1'
#
loop_
_entity.id
_entity.type
_entity.pdbx_description
1 polymer ?
#
loop_
_entity_poly.entity_id
_entity_poly.type
_entity_poly.pdbx_seq_one_letter_code
_entity_poly.pdbx_strand_id
1 'polypeptide(L)'
;MGQRLKNLESYVNEAISNIRDDRAITSALLTDLFAELKKTKDVELHKNLGLIASKYVETLQRSNEQLVKITSILNKNQTMSDSLDDADKEEILDLIQGGNGS
;
A
#
# COMPACT_ATOMS: atom_id res chain seq x y z
N MET A 1 -12.89 23.62 -11.10
CA MET A 1 -11.61 23.43 -10.41
C MET A 1 -11.79 22.95 -8.99
N GLY A 2 -12.51 23.67 -8.13
CA GLY A 2 -12.68 23.26 -6.74
C GLY A 2 -13.30 21.89 -6.59
N GLN A 3 -14.25 21.54 -7.41
CA GLN A 3 -14.89 20.23 -7.35
C GLN A 3 -13.95 19.12 -7.80
N ARG A 4 -13.10 19.39 -8.77
CA ARG A 4 -12.11 18.45 -9.23
C ARG A 4 -11.10 18.12 -8.14
N LEU A 5 -10.63 19.14 -7.42
CA LEU A 5 -9.71 18.97 -6.32
C LEU A 5 -10.34 18.19 -5.17
N LYS A 6 -11.60 18.48 -4.87
CA LYS A 6 -12.33 17.73 -3.85
C LYS A 6 -12.50 16.26 -4.23
N ASN A 7 -12.78 15.98 -5.50
CA ASN A 7 -12.93 14.62 -5.97
C ASN A 7 -11.61 13.86 -5.90
N LEU A 8 -10.51 14.52 -6.26
CA LEU A 8 -9.20 13.91 -6.16
C LEU A 8 -8.83 13.64 -4.70
N GLU A 9 -9.06 14.62 -3.83
CA GLU A 9 -8.77 14.49 -2.41
C GLU A 9 -9.56 13.35 -1.79
N SER A 10 -10.85 13.27 -2.09
CA SER A 10 -11.71 12.19 -1.63
C SER A 10 -11.25 10.84 -2.14
N TYR A 11 -10.87 10.77 -3.41
CA TYR A 11 -10.37 9.55 -4.03
C TYR A 11 -9.06 9.10 -3.35
N VAL A 12 -8.15 10.04 -3.10
CA VAL A 12 -6.88 9.74 -2.45
C VAL A 12 -7.11 9.24 -1.03
N ASN A 13 -8.00 9.89 -0.28
CA ASN A 13 -8.31 9.48 1.08
C ASN A 13 -8.90 8.07 1.12
N GLU A 14 -9.78 7.77 0.20
CA GLU A 14 -10.37 6.44 0.08
C GLU A 14 -9.29 5.41 -0.25
N ALA A 15 -8.40 5.73 -1.17
CA ALA A 15 -7.32 4.83 -1.55
C ALA A 15 -6.38 4.56 -0.38
N ILE A 16 -6.03 5.58 0.38
CA ILE A 16 -5.19 5.42 1.57
C ILE A 16 -5.87 4.51 2.59
N SER A 17 -7.15 4.72 2.81
CA SER A 17 -7.94 3.88 3.73
C SER A 17 -7.93 2.42 3.27
N ASN A 18 -8.14 2.20 1.98
CA ASN A 18 -8.12 0.85 1.40
C ASN A 18 -6.76 0.19 1.55
N ILE A 19 -5.69 0.93 1.32
CA ILE A 19 -4.33 0.41 1.48
C ILE A 19 -4.08 0.00 2.93
N ARG A 20 -4.52 0.83 3.87
CA ARG A 20 -4.38 0.53 5.31
C ARG A 20 -5.17 -0.71 5.70
N ASP A 21 -6.39 -0.84 5.19
CA ASP A 21 -7.24 -2.00 5.46
C ASP A 21 -6.61 -3.28 4.90
N ASP A 22 -6.11 -3.21 3.67
CA ASP A 22 -5.44 -4.34 3.03
C ASP A 22 -4.18 -4.74 3.79
N ARG A 23 -3.43 -3.76 4.28
CA ARG A 23 -2.24 -4.04 5.08
C ARG A 23 -2.61 -4.73 6.39
N ALA A 24 -3.68 -4.31 7.02
CA ALA A 24 -4.14 -4.93 8.27
C ALA A 24 -4.53 -6.39 8.05
N ILE A 25 -5.25 -6.67 6.97
CA ILE A 25 -5.63 -8.03 6.60
C ILE A 25 -4.41 -8.88 6.30
N THR A 26 -3.49 -8.34 5.49
CA THR A 26 -2.27 -9.05 5.12
C THR A 26 -1.40 -9.34 6.33
N SER A 27 -1.31 -8.39 7.24
CA SER A 27 -0.54 -8.54 8.47
C SER A 27 -1.13 -9.65 9.36
N ALA A 28 -2.45 -9.71 9.46
CA ALA A 28 -3.12 -10.76 10.22
C ALA A 28 -2.88 -12.14 9.61
N LEU A 29 -2.99 -12.23 8.28
CA LEU A 29 -2.71 -13.47 7.57
C LEU A 29 -1.26 -13.92 7.76
N LEU A 30 -0.34 -12.98 7.72
CA LEU A 30 1.08 -13.26 7.94
C LEU A 30 1.34 -13.79 9.34
N THR A 31 0.67 -13.22 10.34
CA THR A 31 0.77 -13.70 11.72
C THR A 31 0.29 -15.15 11.83
N ASP A 32 -0.82 -15.46 11.16
CA ASP A 32 -1.35 -16.83 11.14
C ASP A 32 -0.39 -17.78 10.45
N LEU A 33 0.22 -17.35 9.35
CA LEU A 33 1.22 -18.15 8.65
C LEU A 33 2.43 -18.45 9.52
N PHE A 34 2.92 -17.48 10.26
CA PHE A 34 4.04 -17.69 11.17
C PHE A 34 3.68 -18.69 12.27
N ALA A 35 2.46 -18.63 12.77
CA ALA A 35 2.00 -19.60 13.76
C ALA A 35 2.01 -21.03 13.20
N GLU A 36 1.55 -21.20 11.96
CA GLU A 36 1.58 -22.49 11.29
C GLU A 36 3.01 -22.96 11.01
N LEU A 37 3.89 -22.05 10.61
CA LEU A 37 5.29 -22.35 10.38
C LEU A 37 5.97 -22.91 11.64
N LYS A 38 5.62 -22.37 12.79
CA LYS A 38 6.19 -22.83 14.06
C LYS A 38 5.69 -24.22 14.46
N LYS A 39 4.48 -24.55 14.04
CA LYS A 39 3.86 -25.83 14.41
C LYS A 39 4.23 -26.97 13.49
N THR A 40 4.46 -26.70 12.22
CA THR A 40 4.64 -27.78 11.26
C THR A 40 6.04 -28.36 11.33
N LYS A 41 6.10 -29.69 11.24
CA LYS A 41 7.34 -30.44 11.15
C LYS A 41 7.59 -30.99 9.75
N ASP A 42 6.61 -30.83 8.88
CA ASP A 42 6.73 -31.23 7.48
C ASP A 42 7.59 -30.23 6.73
N VAL A 43 8.74 -30.67 6.25
CA VAL A 43 9.73 -29.80 5.60
C VAL A 43 9.17 -29.15 4.35
N GLU A 44 8.42 -29.91 3.55
CA GLU A 44 7.88 -29.37 2.31
C GLU A 44 6.79 -28.35 2.56
N LEU A 45 5.90 -28.64 3.51
CA LEU A 45 4.88 -27.69 3.90
C LEU A 45 5.49 -26.42 4.49
N HIS A 46 6.52 -26.58 5.33
CA HIS A 46 7.23 -25.46 5.91
C HIS A 46 7.82 -24.56 4.82
N LYS A 47 8.43 -25.16 3.81
CA LYS A 47 8.99 -24.43 2.68
C LYS A 47 7.94 -23.67 1.92
N ASN A 48 6.80 -24.30 1.64
CA ASN A 48 5.70 -23.67 0.91
C ASN A 48 5.09 -22.51 1.69
N LEU A 49 4.88 -22.69 2.97
CA LEU A 49 4.36 -21.62 3.84
C LEU A 49 5.34 -20.45 3.91
N GLY A 50 6.64 -20.75 3.95
CA GLY A 50 7.67 -19.72 3.94
C GLY A 50 7.67 -18.88 2.68
N LEU A 51 7.45 -19.52 1.52
CA LEU A 51 7.35 -18.80 0.25
C LEU A 51 6.14 -17.87 0.24
N ILE A 52 5.01 -18.35 0.76
CA ILE A 52 3.80 -17.52 0.86
C ILE A 52 4.03 -16.34 1.81
N ALA A 53 4.66 -16.59 2.95
CA ALA A 53 4.99 -15.54 3.90
C ALA A 53 5.89 -14.47 3.28
N SER A 54 6.88 -14.87 2.49
CA SER A 54 7.76 -13.94 1.77
C SER A 54 6.98 -13.03 0.85
N LYS A 55 6.01 -13.57 0.13
CA LYS A 55 5.18 -12.76 -0.76
C LYS A 55 4.32 -11.76 0.00
N TYR A 56 3.81 -12.16 1.16
CA TYR A 56 3.04 -11.24 1.99
C TYR A 56 3.92 -10.10 2.53
N VAL A 57 5.15 -10.42 2.93
CA VAL A 57 6.11 -9.41 3.40
C VAL A 57 6.41 -8.41 2.26
N GLU A 58 6.64 -8.89 1.06
CA GLU A 58 6.87 -8.01 -0.10
C GLU A 58 5.68 -7.10 -0.35
N THR A 59 4.47 -7.66 -0.25
CA THR A 59 3.24 -6.88 -0.43
C THR A 59 3.14 -5.77 0.62
N LEU A 60 3.45 -6.07 1.87
CA LEU A 60 3.42 -5.07 2.94
C LEU A 60 4.45 -3.98 2.72
N GLN A 61 5.66 -4.34 2.30
CA GLN A 61 6.71 -3.37 2.01
C GLN A 61 6.32 -2.45 0.88
N ARG A 62 5.78 -3.00 -0.21
CA ARG A 62 5.33 -2.20 -1.35
C ARG A 62 4.21 -1.26 -0.95
N SER A 63 3.25 -1.75 -0.20
CA SER A 63 2.13 -0.95 0.30
C SER A 63 2.64 0.22 1.17
N ASN A 64 3.61 -0.05 2.03
CA ASN A 64 4.20 0.98 2.87
C ASN A 64 4.91 2.05 2.05
N GLU A 65 5.65 1.64 1.03
CA GLU A 65 6.32 2.57 0.12
C GLU A 65 5.31 3.46 -0.62
N GLN A 66 4.20 2.89 -1.06
CA GLN A 66 3.13 3.64 -1.71
C GLN A 66 2.56 4.70 -0.76
N LEU A 67 2.27 4.33 0.48
CA LEU A 67 1.74 5.27 1.46
C LEU A 67 2.72 6.41 1.74
N VAL A 68 3.99 6.08 1.90
CA VAL A 68 5.03 7.08 2.16
C VAL A 68 5.13 8.06 1.00
N LYS A 69 5.13 7.57 -0.23
CA LYS A 69 5.20 8.42 -1.42
C LYS A 69 3.99 9.33 -1.54
N ILE A 70 2.79 8.79 -1.37
CA ILE A 70 1.56 9.57 -1.46
C ILE A 70 1.55 10.66 -0.39
N THR A 71 1.89 10.30 0.83
CA THR A 71 1.93 11.25 1.96
C THR A 71 2.97 12.33 1.71
N SER A 72 4.12 11.96 1.19
CA SER A 72 5.19 12.90 0.87
C SER A 72 4.76 13.91 -0.17
N ILE A 73 4.09 13.47 -1.23
CA ILE A 73 3.59 14.36 -2.28
C ILE A 73 2.54 15.32 -1.72
N LEU A 74 1.61 14.81 -0.91
CA LEU A 74 0.57 15.63 -0.31
C LEU A 74 1.16 16.69 0.62
N ASN A 75 2.12 16.32 1.43
CA ASN A 75 2.78 17.25 2.36
C ASN A 75 3.54 18.33 1.61
N LYS A 76 4.24 17.94 0.55
CA LYS A 76 4.96 18.90 -0.30
C LYS A 76 4.02 19.96 -0.84
N ASN A 77 2.86 19.55 -1.32
CA ASN A 77 1.91 20.47 -1.93
C ASN A 77 1.22 21.35 -0.90
N GLN A 78 1.03 20.88 0.30
CA GLN A 78 0.45 21.69 1.38
C GLN A 78 1.38 22.81 1.82
N THR A 79 2.68 22.58 1.77
CA THR A 79 3.65 23.60 2.17
C THR A 79 3.99 24.59 1.08
N MET A 80 3.91 24.21 -0.18
CA MET A 80 4.36 25.04 -1.29
C MET A 80 3.22 25.72 -2.05
N SER A 81 2.07 25.08 -2.11
CA SER A 81 0.94 25.62 -2.82
C SER A 81 -0.33 24.95 -2.36
N ASP A 82 -1.45 25.59 -2.61
CA ASP A 82 -2.74 25.08 -2.19
C ASP A 82 -3.27 23.99 -3.11
N SER A 83 -2.57 23.70 -4.20
CA SER A 83 -3.06 22.71 -5.16
C SER A 83 -1.93 21.85 -5.66
N LEU A 84 -2.28 20.63 -6.02
CA LEU A 84 -1.38 19.71 -6.68
C LEU A 84 -1.18 20.14 -8.13
N ASP A 85 0.04 20.04 -8.63
CA ASP A 85 0.25 20.24 -10.06
C ASP A 85 -0.12 18.96 -10.82
N ASP A 86 -0.14 19.03 -12.14
CA ASP A 86 -0.58 17.91 -12.96
C ASP A 86 0.35 16.70 -12.83
N ALA A 87 1.64 16.93 -12.70
CA ALA A 87 2.62 15.86 -12.55
C ALA A 87 2.39 15.11 -11.23
N ASP A 88 2.14 15.84 -10.15
CA ASP A 88 1.87 15.24 -8.84
C ASP A 88 0.58 14.43 -8.86
N LYS A 89 -0.46 14.94 -9.54
CA LYS A 89 -1.72 14.22 -9.67
C LYS A 89 -1.53 12.91 -10.42
N GLU A 90 -0.78 12.93 -11.50
CA GLU A 90 -0.50 11.73 -12.28
C GLU A 90 0.29 10.71 -11.47
N GLU A 91 1.26 11.18 -10.71
CA GLU A 91 2.07 10.29 -9.87
C GLU A 91 1.23 9.62 -8.81
N ILE A 92 0.35 10.38 -8.14
CA ILE A 92 -0.55 9.82 -7.13
C ILE A 92 -1.50 8.80 -7.74
N LEU A 93 -2.11 9.13 -8.87
CA LEU A 93 -3.03 8.21 -9.55
C LEU A 93 -2.32 6.93 -9.97
N ASP A 94 -1.11 7.05 -10.46
CA ASP A 94 -0.31 5.92 -10.87
C ASP A 94 -0.01 5.00 -9.70
N LEU A 95 0.37 5.57 -8.56
CA LEU A 95 0.64 4.81 -7.34
C LEU A 95 -0.61 4.10 -6.82
N ILE A 96 -1.75 4.77 -6.87
CA ILE A 96 -3.03 4.21 -6.40
C ILE A 96 -3.48 3.07 -7.28
N GLN A 97 -3.30 3.21 -8.59
CA GLN A 97 -3.71 2.19 -9.55
C GLN A 97 -2.75 1.03 -9.62
N GLY A 98 -1.69 1.07 -8.84
CA GLY A 98 -0.74 -0.03 -8.81
C GLY A 98 0.17 -0.06 -10.02
N GLY A 99 0.38 1.07 -10.66
CA GLY A 99 1.19 1.17 -11.87
C GLY A 99 2.62 0.72 -11.69
N ASN A 100 3.07 0.65 -10.49
CA ASN A 100 4.37 0.10 -10.16
C ASN A 100 4.45 -1.41 -10.39
N GLY A 101 3.31 -2.03 -10.50
CA GLY A 101 3.23 -3.48 -10.54
C GLY A 101 3.65 -4.10 -11.85
N SER A 102 3.88 -3.29 -12.74
CA SER A 102 4.34 -3.78 -14.03
C SER A 102 5.57 -4.64 -13.89
#